data_d1dc56a47b99da97da4f94c0610df3cd
#
_entry.id   d1dc56a47b99da97da4f94c0610df3cd
#
_cell.length_a   1.000
_cell.length_b   1.000
_cell.length_c   1.000
_cell.angle_alpha   90.00
_cell.angle_beta   90.00
_cell.angle_gamma   90.00
#
_symmetry.space_group_name_H-M   'P 1'
#
loop_
_entity.id
_entity.type
_entity.pdbx_description
1 polymer ?
#
loop_
_entity_poly.entity_id
_entity_poly.type
_entity_poly.pdbx_seq_one_letter_code
_entity_poly.pdbx_strand_id
1 'polypeptide(L)'
;SSLVGSEMCIRDRRYMVEPNVKEGKGGLRDLQSLYWIAKYVYQTQNINDLVDLNVFRSDEYLQFEQAEEFLWAVRCQMHHLADRAIEQLSFDLQVEVASAMGYHDSRDQRAVEIFMQDYFRHATRVGDLTRIFLTSLEAVHAKDEPLLERIFKRKPKIDNDYIVIHNRLAIKSEKEFLTNPINLLKLFSEALRTG
;
A
#
# COMPACT_ATOMS: atom_id res chain seq x y z
N SER A 1 -28.70 -11.22 15.18
CA SER A 1 -28.23 -9.82 15.23
C SER A 1 -26.88 -9.74 15.97
N SER A 2 -25.80 -10.29 15.43
CA SER A 2 -24.48 -10.23 16.09
C SER A 2 -23.29 -10.24 15.13
N LEU A 3 -23.50 -9.96 13.85
CA LEU A 3 -22.42 -9.98 12.83
C LEU A 3 -21.92 -8.59 12.40
N VAL A 4 -22.57 -7.50 12.85
CA VAL A 4 -22.18 -6.14 12.48
C VAL A 4 -21.02 -5.58 13.34
N GLY A 5 -20.79 -6.15 14.52
CA GLY A 5 -19.75 -5.68 15.45
C GLY A 5 -18.32 -6.14 15.12
N SER A 6 -18.14 -7.22 14.33
CA SER A 6 -16.80 -7.77 14.05
C SER A 6 -16.11 -7.13 12.83
N GLU A 7 -16.87 -6.64 11.87
CA GLU A 7 -16.28 -5.98 10.68
C GLU A 7 -15.72 -4.60 10.99
N MET A 8 -16.28 -3.88 11.94
CA MET A 8 -15.79 -2.56 12.32
C MET A 8 -14.45 -2.61 13.06
N CYS A 9 -14.18 -3.69 13.82
CA CYS A 9 -12.89 -3.92 14.49
C CYS A 9 -11.75 -4.31 13.53
N ILE A 10 -12.04 -4.86 12.35
CA ILE A 10 -11.01 -5.32 11.40
C ILE A 10 -10.48 -4.17 10.55
N ARG A 11 -11.27 -3.13 10.27
CA ARG A 11 -10.87 -1.98 9.45
C ARG A 11 -9.89 -1.02 10.12
N ASP A 12 -9.83 -1.00 11.45
CA ASP A 12 -9.12 0.06 12.21
C ASP A 12 -7.77 -0.37 12.80
N ARG A 13 -7.31 -1.60 12.52
CA ARG A 13 -6.06 -2.14 13.08
C ARG A 13 -4.78 -1.44 12.61
N ARG A 14 -4.85 -0.60 11.59
CA ARG A 14 -3.70 0.17 11.08
C ARG A 14 -3.22 1.23 12.07
N TYR A 15 -4.12 1.74 12.90
CA TYR A 15 -3.87 2.83 13.85
C TYR A 15 -3.87 2.36 15.30
N MET A 16 -3.71 1.06 15.53
CA MET A 16 -3.53 0.57 16.89
C MET A 16 -2.20 1.07 17.41
N VAL A 17 -2.22 1.63 18.61
CA VAL A 17 -1.06 2.22 19.28
C VAL A 17 0.03 1.18 19.56
N GLU A 18 -0.37 -0.08 19.68
CA GLU A 18 0.50 -1.25 19.77
C GLU A 18 0.22 -2.20 18.58
N PRO A 19 0.83 -1.94 17.41
CA PRO A 19 0.55 -2.72 16.22
C PRO A 19 1.16 -4.13 16.27
N ASN A 20 0.51 -5.08 15.59
CA ASN A 20 1.10 -6.38 15.29
C ASN A 20 1.90 -6.27 13.98
N VAL A 21 3.23 -6.41 14.06
CA VAL A 21 4.15 -6.19 12.92
C VAL A 21 3.93 -7.21 11.81
N LYS A 22 3.50 -8.42 12.14
CA LYS A 22 3.25 -9.49 11.18
C LYS A 22 1.82 -9.45 10.63
N GLU A 23 0.81 -9.49 11.52
CA GLU A 23 -0.60 -9.67 11.14
C GLU A 23 -1.39 -8.36 11.07
N GLY A 24 -0.79 -7.25 11.51
CA GLY A 24 -1.42 -5.94 11.45
C GLY A 24 -1.60 -5.48 10.00
N LYS A 25 -2.56 -4.59 9.78
CA LYS A 25 -2.79 -4.01 8.44
C LYS A 25 -1.56 -3.22 7.98
N GLY A 26 -1.08 -3.53 6.80
CA GLY A 26 0.19 -3.02 6.28
C GLY A 26 1.42 -3.68 6.92
N GLY A 27 1.26 -4.83 7.58
CA GLY A 27 2.34 -5.62 8.14
C GLY A 27 2.95 -6.62 7.15
N LEU A 28 3.87 -7.43 7.65
CA LEU A 28 4.60 -8.40 6.84
C LEU A 28 3.71 -9.43 6.12
N ARG A 29 2.55 -9.77 6.70
CA ARG A 29 1.60 -10.69 6.08
C ARG A 29 1.02 -10.14 4.77
N ASP A 30 0.73 -8.85 4.73
CA ASP A 30 0.21 -8.20 3.53
C ASP A 30 1.26 -8.21 2.42
N LEU A 31 2.52 -7.92 2.73
CA LEU A 31 3.63 -8.02 1.78
C LEU A 31 3.84 -9.44 1.26
N GLN A 32 3.84 -10.43 2.16
CA GLN A 32 3.98 -11.83 1.78
C GLN A 32 2.83 -12.31 0.89
N SER A 33 1.61 -11.92 1.22
CA SER A 33 0.42 -12.28 0.43
C SER A 33 0.50 -11.68 -0.96
N LEU A 34 0.89 -10.41 -1.08
CA LEU A 34 1.11 -9.75 -2.36
C LEU A 34 2.16 -10.51 -3.19
N TYR A 35 3.30 -10.86 -2.57
CA TYR A 35 4.37 -11.61 -3.22
C TYR A 35 3.90 -12.97 -3.76
N TRP A 36 3.16 -13.76 -2.94
CA TRP A 36 2.69 -15.08 -3.35
C TRP A 36 1.64 -14.99 -4.46
N ILE A 37 0.71 -14.04 -4.37
CA ILE A 37 -0.29 -13.81 -5.42
C ILE A 37 0.39 -13.36 -6.72
N ALA A 38 1.36 -12.47 -6.64
CA ALA A 38 2.12 -12.03 -7.80
C ALA A 38 2.83 -13.18 -8.50
N LYS A 39 3.54 -14.01 -7.74
CA LYS A 39 4.19 -15.21 -8.27
C LYS A 39 3.20 -16.16 -8.95
N TYR A 40 2.06 -16.38 -8.35
CA TYR A 40 1.05 -17.28 -8.89
C TYR A 40 0.42 -16.75 -10.18
N VAL A 41 -0.02 -15.49 -10.17
CA VAL A 41 -0.78 -14.90 -11.28
C VAL A 41 0.13 -14.55 -12.46
N TYR A 42 1.28 -13.94 -12.19
CA TYR A 42 2.19 -13.48 -13.24
C TYR A 42 3.30 -14.47 -13.57
N GLN A 43 3.37 -15.62 -12.88
CA GLN A 43 4.38 -16.67 -13.07
C GLN A 43 5.83 -16.11 -12.97
N THR A 44 6.03 -15.11 -12.11
CA THR A 44 7.32 -14.46 -11.93
C THR A 44 8.14 -15.14 -10.85
N GLN A 45 9.47 -15.03 -10.95
CA GLN A 45 10.37 -15.51 -9.89
C GLN A 45 10.70 -14.39 -8.89
N ASN A 46 10.73 -13.14 -9.36
CA ASN A 46 11.10 -11.97 -8.59
C ASN A 46 10.00 -10.90 -8.67
N ILE A 47 9.80 -10.16 -7.59
CA ILE A 47 8.86 -9.03 -7.57
C ILE A 47 9.28 -7.92 -8.53
N ASN A 48 10.58 -7.76 -8.78
CA ASN A 48 11.08 -6.79 -9.75
C ASN A 48 10.49 -7.00 -11.16
N ASP A 49 10.21 -8.24 -11.54
CA ASP A 49 9.58 -8.56 -12.83
C ASP A 49 8.20 -7.87 -12.98
N LEU A 50 7.55 -7.52 -11.88
CA LEU A 50 6.28 -6.80 -11.90
C LEU A 50 6.40 -5.35 -12.41
N VAL A 51 7.60 -4.79 -12.41
CA VAL A 51 7.88 -3.49 -13.03
C VAL A 51 7.89 -3.65 -14.56
N ASP A 52 8.55 -4.68 -15.05
CA ASP A 52 8.61 -4.98 -16.49
C ASP A 52 7.23 -5.36 -17.05
N LEU A 53 6.40 -5.99 -16.23
CA LEU A 53 5.00 -6.31 -16.53
C LEU A 53 4.05 -5.11 -16.35
N ASN A 54 4.56 -3.95 -15.98
CA ASN A 54 3.81 -2.73 -15.73
C ASN A 54 2.70 -2.87 -14.66
N VAL A 55 2.86 -3.78 -13.71
CA VAL A 55 1.99 -3.94 -12.55
C VAL A 55 2.36 -2.90 -11.49
N PHE A 56 3.66 -2.73 -11.26
CA PHE A 56 4.21 -1.66 -10.44
C PHE A 56 5.04 -0.69 -11.28
N ARG A 57 5.09 0.55 -10.84
CA ARG A 57 6.07 1.52 -11.30
C ARG A 57 7.38 1.29 -10.52
N SER A 58 8.50 1.76 -11.06
CA SER A 58 9.82 1.62 -10.42
C SER A 58 9.87 2.25 -9.03
N ASP A 59 9.18 3.39 -8.82
CA ASP A 59 9.09 4.05 -7.51
C ASP A 59 8.23 3.26 -6.51
N GLU A 60 7.18 2.58 -6.98
CA GLU A 60 6.34 1.70 -6.15
C GLU A 60 7.10 0.44 -5.72
N TYR A 61 7.90 -0.13 -6.62
CA TYR A 61 8.78 -1.25 -6.31
C TYR A 61 9.83 -0.88 -5.24
N LEU A 62 10.47 0.28 -5.39
CA LEU A 62 11.43 0.77 -4.38
C LEU A 62 10.77 0.97 -3.00
N GLN A 63 9.54 1.49 -2.99
CA GLN A 63 8.77 1.61 -1.74
C GLN A 63 8.44 0.25 -1.12
N PHE A 64 8.20 -0.77 -1.94
CA PHE A 64 7.99 -2.14 -1.48
C PHE A 64 9.24 -2.67 -0.77
N GLU A 65 10.41 -2.60 -1.41
CA GLU A 65 11.68 -3.05 -0.82
C GLU A 65 11.98 -2.33 0.50
N GLN A 66 11.87 -1.00 0.52
CA GLN A 66 12.12 -0.22 1.73
C GLN A 66 11.17 -0.59 2.88
N ALA A 67 9.89 -0.84 2.58
CA ALA A 67 8.93 -1.24 3.59
C ALA A 67 9.20 -2.66 4.10
N GLU A 68 9.57 -3.58 3.20
CA GLU A 68 9.93 -4.95 3.55
C GLU A 68 11.15 -4.98 4.48
N GLU A 69 12.25 -4.33 4.09
CA GLU A 69 13.47 -4.25 4.88
C GLU A 69 13.21 -3.64 6.27
N PHE A 70 12.46 -2.55 6.32
CA PHE A 70 12.13 -1.88 7.56
C PHE A 70 11.31 -2.77 8.51
N LEU A 71 10.24 -3.38 8.01
CA LEU A 71 9.37 -4.23 8.84
C LEU A 71 10.08 -5.50 9.31
N TRP A 72 10.95 -6.09 8.48
CA TRP A 72 11.81 -7.20 8.89
C TRP A 72 12.81 -6.78 9.96
N ALA A 73 13.45 -5.62 9.80
CA ALA A 73 14.38 -5.09 10.81
C ALA A 73 13.67 -4.89 12.16
N VAL A 74 12.49 -4.25 12.16
CA VAL A 74 11.66 -4.09 13.37
C VAL A 74 11.37 -5.43 14.01
N ARG A 75 10.88 -6.40 13.24
CA ARG A 75 10.53 -7.73 13.77
C ARG A 75 11.73 -8.46 14.35
N CYS A 76 12.89 -8.42 13.67
CA CYS A 76 14.11 -9.03 14.17
C CYS A 76 14.56 -8.40 15.49
N GLN A 77 14.52 -7.07 15.61
CA GLN A 77 14.84 -6.38 16.85
C GLN A 77 13.87 -6.75 17.99
N MET A 78 12.58 -6.81 17.71
CA MET A 78 11.60 -7.26 18.69
C MET A 78 11.90 -8.66 19.23
N HIS A 79 12.18 -9.61 18.35
CA HIS A 79 12.53 -10.99 18.75
C HIS A 79 13.83 -11.06 19.53
N HIS A 80 14.82 -10.26 19.15
CA HIS A 80 16.11 -10.19 19.84
C HIS A 80 15.97 -9.61 21.25
N LEU A 81 15.25 -8.50 21.39
CA LEU A 81 15.05 -7.82 22.67
C LEU A 81 14.17 -8.64 23.65
N ALA A 82 13.16 -9.31 23.11
CA ALA A 82 12.24 -10.12 23.94
C ALA A 82 12.75 -11.55 24.22
N ASP A 83 13.85 -11.97 23.60
CA ASP A 83 14.39 -13.35 23.60
C ASP A 83 13.34 -14.43 23.27
N ARG A 84 12.33 -14.06 22.48
CA ARG A 84 11.24 -14.94 22.04
C ARG A 84 10.54 -14.36 20.81
N ALA A 85 9.82 -15.23 20.09
CA ALA A 85 8.95 -14.79 19.00
C ALA A 85 7.78 -13.98 19.57
N ILE A 86 7.76 -12.67 19.28
CA ILE A 86 6.70 -11.75 19.63
C ILE A 86 6.36 -10.88 18.42
N GLU A 87 5.08 -10.69 18.15
CA GLU A 87 4.62 -9.94 16.98
C GLU A 87 3.93 -8.63 17.36
N GLN A 88 3.58 -8.46 18.65
CA GLN A 88 2.94 -7.26 19.17
C GLN A 88 4.01 -6.25 19.61
N LEU A 89 4.04 -5.10 18.96
CA LEU A 89 4.94 -3.99 19.28
C LEU A 89 4.34 -3.16 20.42
N SER A 90 4.50 -3.68 21.67
CA SER A 90 4.03 -3.02 22.88
C SER A 90 4.77 -1.71 23.16
N PHE A 91 4.20 -0.83 24.00
CA PHE A 91 4.82 0.46 24.33
C PHE A 91 6.26 0.34 24.84
N ASP A 92 6.54 -0.65 25.69
CA ASP A 92 7.89 -0.87 26.20
C ASP A 92 8.85 -1.25 25.05
N LEU A 93 8.43 -2.19 24.20
CA LEU A 93 9.22 -2.59 23.03
C LEU A 93 9.40 -1.47 22.02
N GLN A 94 8.46 -0.56 21.86
CA GLN A 94 8.62 0.58 20.95
C GLN A 94 9.84 1.43 21.35
N VAL A 95 10.04 1.66 22.64
CA VAL A 95 11.19 2.45 23.14
C VAL A 95 12.50 1.69 22.92
N GLU A 96 12.54 0.40 23.25
CA GLU A 96 13.73 -0.43 23.11
C GLU A 96 14.11 -0.64 21.64
N VAL A 97 13.14 -0.93 20.78
CA VAL A 97 13.34 -1.10 19.33
C VAL A 97 13.80 0.20 18.69
N ALA A 98 13.20 1.36 19.04
CA ALA A 98 13.63 2.65 18.55
C ALA A 98 15.12 2.89 18.85
N SER A 99 15.55 2.64 20.09
CA SER A 99 16.95 2.75 20.49
C SER A 99 17.87 1.77 19.73
N ALA A 100 17.46 0.50 19.60
CA ALA A 100 18.22 -0.54 18.91
C ALA A 100 18.36 -0.29 17.40
N MET A 101 17.37 0.38 16.80
CA MET A 101 17.40 0.79 15.40
C MET A 101 18.11 2.14 15.16
N GLY A 102 18.68 2.75 16.20
CA GLY A 102 19.49 3.97 16.09
C GLY A 102 18.68 5.26 16.02
N TYR A 103 17.41 5.25 16.44
CA TYR A 103 16.65 6.50 16.59
C TYR A 103 17.10 7.24 17.84
N HIS A 104 17.21 8.56 17.76
CA HIS A 104 17.65 9.44 18.84
C HIS A 104 16.64 10.57 19.04
N ASP A 105 16.59 11.06 20.28
CA ASP A 105 15.78 12.23 20.60
C ASP A 105 16.23 13.45 19.80
N SER A 106 15.27 14.18 19.27
CA SER A 106 15.47 15.48 18.64
C SER A 106 15.02 16.62 19.55
N ARG A 107 15.12 17.87 19.10
CA ARG A 107 14.67 19.03 19.90
C ARG A 107 13.17 18.99 20.20
N ASP A 108 12.37 18.45 19.28
CA ASP A 108 10.91 18.53 19.32
C ASP A 108 10.22 17.18 19.46
N GLN A 109 10.95 16.06 19.30
CA GLN A 109 10.37 14.71 19.27
C GLN A 109 11.29 13.71 19.97
N ARG A 110 10.69 12.73 20.65
CA ARG A 110 11.44 11.60 21.21
C ARG A 110 11.74 10.54 20.15
N ALA A 111 12.80 9.79 20.36
CA ALA A 111 13.22 8.69 19.49
C ALA A 111 12.08 7.75 19.12
N VAL A 112 11.26 7.36 20.11
CA VAL A 112 10.11 6.48 19.92
C VAL A 112 9.02 7.11 19.04
N GLU A 113 8.83 8.42 19.11
CA GLU A 113 7.84 9.11 18.28
C GLU A 113 8.27 9.13 16.81
N ILE A 114 9.55 9.40 16.57
CA ILE A 114 10.14 9.38 15.21
C ILE A 114 10.07 7.97 14.63
N PHE A 115 10.44 6.95 15.42
CA PHE A 115 10.36 5.56 15.03
C PHE A 115 8.92 5.14 14.68
N MET A 116 7.95 5.45 15.54
CA MET A 116 6.55 5.09 15.29
C MET A 116 5.96 5.85 14.09
N GLN A 117 6.39 7.07 13.85
CA GLN A 117 6.02 7.80 12.62
C GLN A 117 6.51 7.07 11.37
N ASP A 118 7.76 6.60 11.37
CA ASP A 118 8.33 5.82 10.28
C ASP A 118 7.61 4.47 10.13
N TYR A 119 7.34 3.79 11.24
CA TYR A 119 6.57 2.54 11.22
C TYR A 119 5.21 2.71 10.51
N PHE A 120 4.43 3.69 10.92
CA PHE A 120 3.11 3.93 10.32
C PHE A 120 3.20 4.41 8.87
N ARG A 121 4.27 5.10 8.50
CA ARG A 121 4.54 5.48 7.11
C ARG A 121 4.76 4.24 6.25
N HIS A 122 5.59 3.29 6.69
CA HIS A 122 5.82 2.03 5.97
C HIS A 122 4.57 1.16 5.93
N ALA A 123 3.85 1.00 7.04
CA ALA A 123 2.60 0.24 7.08
C ALA A 123 1.52 0.83 6.14
N THR A 124 1.43 2.15 6.03
CA THR A 124 0.53 2.82 5.09
C THR A 124 0.93 2.54 3.63
N ARG A 125 2.23 2.63 3.31
CA ARG A 125 2.75 2.31 1.97
C ARG A 125 2.43 0.87 1.56
N VAL A 126 2.64 -0.09 2.45
CA VAL A 126 2.26 -1.50 2.20
C VAL A 126 0.77 -1.62 1.88
N GLY A 127 -0.09 -0.96 2.65
CA GLY A 127 -1.52 -0.96 2.39
C GLY A 127 -1.90 -0.36 1.03
N ASP A 128 -1.23 0.71 0.61
CA ASP A 128 -1.45 1.33 -0.69
C ASP A 128 -0.96 0.46 -1.84
N LEU A 129 0.23 -0.14 -1.70
CA LEU A 129 0.77 -1.09 -2.69
C LEU A 129 -0.13 -2.32 -2.85
N THR A 130 -0.63 -2.85 -1.75
CA THR A 130 -1.59 -3.98 -1.78
C THR A 130 -2.85 -3.60 -2.54
N ARG A 131 -3.40 -2.41 -2.28
CA ARG A 131 -4.58 -1.90 -3.00
C ARG A 131 -4.32 -1.72 -4.50
N ILE A 132 -3.19 -1.13 -4.87
CA ILE A 132 -2.77 -0.95 -6.27
C ILE A 132 -2.69 -2.30 -6.97
N PHE A 133 -2.05 -3.27 -6.34
CA PHE A 133 -1.89 -4.61 -6.87
C PHE A 133 -3.23 -5.33 -7.08
N LEU A 134 -4.12 -5.30 -6.09
CA LEU A 134 -5.45 -5.90 -6.19
C LEU A 134 -6.26 -5.25 -7.31
N THR A 135 -6.24 -3.92 -7.43
CA THR A 135 -6.92 -3.22 -8.53
C THR A 135 -6.38 -3.65 -9.90
N SER A 136 -5.06 -3.85 -10.01
CA SER A 136 -4.44 -4.34 -11.25
C SER A 136 -4.87 -5.77 -11.58
N LEU A 137 -5.01 -6.63 -10.57
CA LEU A 137 -5.53 -8.00 -10.74
C LEU A 137 -6.99 -8.02 -11.19
N GLU A 138 -7.83 -7.22 -10.56
CA GLU A 138 -9.24 -7.09 -10.94
C GLU A 138 -9.37 -6.64 -12.39
N ALA A 139 -8.56 -5.68 -12.82
CA ALA A 139 -8.56 -5.21 -14.22
C ALA A 139 -8.12 -6.29 -15.22
N VAL A 140 -7.23 -7.20 -14.83
CA VAL A 140 -6.81 -8.34 -15.68
C VAL A 140 -7.92 -9.38 -15.79
N HIS A 141 -8.56 -9.71 -14.67
CA HIS A 141 -9.62 -10.73 -14.62
C HIS A 141 -10.98 -10.23 -15.11
N ALA A 142 -11.28 -8.94 -15.01
CA ALA A 142 -12.50 -8.36 -15.59
C ALA A 142 -12.52 -8.42 -17.13
N LYS A 143 -11.43 -8.82 -17.78
CA LYS A 143 -11.38 -9.03 -19.24
C LYS A 143 -12.09 -10.30 -19.70
N ASP A 144 -12.52 -11.19 -18.82
CA ASP A 144 -13.33 -12.36 -19.12
C ASP A 144 -14.85 -12.05 -19.15
N GLU A 145 -15.24 -10.76 -19.24
CA GLU A 145 -16.64 -10.41 -19.51
C GLU A 145 -17.10 -10.95 -20.88
N PRO A 146 -18.33 -11.51 -20.95
CA PRO A 146 -18.87 -12.03 -22.20
C PRO A 146 -18.79 -10.99 -23.33
N LEU A 147 -18.37 -11.43 -24.51
CA LEU A 147 -18.18 -10.57 -25.70
C LEU A 147 -19.36 -9.62 -25.97
N LEU A 148 -20.58 -10.00 -25.59
CA LEU A 148 -21.78 -9.20 -25.73
C LEU A 148 -21.80 -7.95 -24.83
N GLU A 149 -21.29 -8.02 -23.60
CA GLU A 149 -21.20 -6.85 -22.72
C GLU A 149 -20.12 -5.84 -23.18
N ARG A 150 -19.03 -6.31 -23.79
CA ARG A 150 -17.99 -5.43 -24.38
C ARG A 150 -18.52 -4.58 -25.54
N ILE A 151 -19.51 -5.07 -26.27
CA ILE A 151 -20.09 -4.37 -27.43
C ILE A 151 -21.08 -3.28 -26.95
N PHE A 152 -21.75 -3.48 -25.83
CA PHE A 152 -22.78 -2.56 -25.32
C PHE A 152 -22.26 -1.55 -24.29
N LYS A 153 -21.12 -1.78 -23.61
CA LYS A 153 -20.51 -0.76 -22.73
C LYS A 153 -19.82 0.30 -23.60
N ARG A 154 -20.48 1.44 -23.80
CA ARG A 154 -19.83 2.65 -24.33
C ARG A 154 -18.67 3.00 -23.39
N LYS A 155 -17.43 2.96 -23.90
CA LYS A 155 -16.28 3.50 -23.15
C LYS A 155 -16.60 4.93 -22.76
N PRO A 156 -16.51 5.31 -21.48
CA PRO A 156 -16.71 6.69 -21.07
C PRO A 156 -15.73 7.57 -21.88
N LYS A 157 -16.25 8.64 -22.48
CA LYS A 157 -15.41 9.64 -23.15
C LYS A 157 -14.59 10.33 -22.07
N ILE A 158 -13.30 10.04 -22.02
CA ILE A 158 -12.37 10.71 -21.10
C ILE A 158 -12.02 12.05 -21.74
N ASP A 159 -11.97 13.09 -20.94
CA ASP A 159 -11.61 14.44 -21.40
C ASP A 159 -10.17 14.42 -21.97
N ASN A 160 -9.87 15.28 -22.93
CA ASN A 160 -8.60 15.27 -23.70
C ASN A 160 -7.35 15.46 -22.82
N ASP A 161 -7.50 15.95 -21.59
CA ASP A 161 -6.40 16.23 -20.67
C ASP A 161 -5.93 15.00 -19.86
N TYR A 162 -6.67 13.89 -19.99
CA TYR A 162 -6.40 12.66 -19.23
C TYR A 162 -6.09 11.49 -20.16
N ILE A 163 -5.34 10.53 -19.63
CA ILE A 163 -5.10 9.23 -20.25
C ILE A 163 -5.30 8.14 -19.20
N VAL A 164 -5.70 6.96 -19.65
CA VAL A 164 -5.75 5.77 -18.76
C VAL A 164 -4.54 4.92 -19.05
N ILE A 165 -3.69 4.77 -18.03
CA ILE A 165 -2.51 3.91 -18.06
C ILE A 165 -2.71 2.84 -16.98
N HIS A 166 -2.69 1.57 -17.37
CA HIS A 166 -2.85 0.43 -16.47
C HIS A 166 -4.08 0.53 -15.55
N ASN A 167 -5.21 0.89 -16.11
CA ASN A 167 -6.48 1.12 -15.39
C ASN A 167 -6.42 2.25 -14.35
N ARG A 168 -5.49 3.19 -14.50
CA ARG A 168 -5.35 4.39 -13.67
C ARG A 168 -5.49 5.62 -14.52
N LEU A 169 -6.21 6.61 -14.00
CA LEU A 169 -6.30 7.91 -14.62
C LEU A 169 -4.97 8.66 -14.43
N ALA A 170 -4.35 9.07 -15.52
CA ALA A 170 -3.12 9.86 -15.50
C ALA A 170 -3.31 11.17 -16.27
N ILE A 171 -2.56 12.19 -15.88
CA ILE A 171 -2.57 13.52 -16.51
C ILE A 171 -1.57 13.53 -17.65
N LYS A 172 -1.95 14.02 -18.83
CA LYS A 172 -1.06 14.10 -20.00
C LYS A 172 0.09 15.07 -19.84
N SER A 173 -0.15 16.21 -19.20
CA SER A 173 0.84 17.28 -18.99
C SER A 173 0.68 17.89 -17.61
N GLU A 174 1.62 17.58 -16.71
CA GLU A 174 1.60 18.10 -15.32
C GLU A 174 1.72 19.62 -15.28
N LYS A 175 2.54 20.22 -16.16
CA LYS A 175 2.78 21.67 -16.18
C LYS A 175 1.54 22.47 -16.56
N GLU A 176 0.80 22.01 -17.57
CA GLU A 176 -0.43 22.66 -18.02
C GLU A 176 -1.58 22.41 -17.03
N PHE A 177 -1.63 21.23 -16.44
CA PHE A 177 -2.69 20.85 -15.50
C PHE A 177 -2.67 21.70 -14.23
N LEU A 178 -1.49 21.95 -13.67
CA LEU A 178 -1.31 22.70 -12.41
C LEU A 178 -1.49 24.21 -12.57
N THR A 179 -1.59 24.74 -13.80
CA THR A 179 -1.84 26.17 -14.02
C THR A 179 -3.23 26.62 -13.58
N ASN A 180 -4.20 25.69 -13.52
CA ASN A 180 -5.56 26.03 -13.10
C ASN A 180 -6.02 25.12 -11.94
N PRO A 181 -6.26 25.68 -10.72
CA PRO A 181 -6.70 24.91 -9.55
C PRO A 181 -8.01 24.12 -9.76
N ILE A 182 -8.87 24.58 -10.69
CA ILE A 182 -10.13 23.89 -11.04
C ILE A 182 -9.87 22.51 -11.65
N ASN A 183 -8.70 22.28 -12.24
CA ASN A 183 -8.36 21.00 -12.83
C ASN A 183 -8.24 19.90 -11.77
N LEU A 184 -7.88 20.21 -10.52
CA LEU A 184 -7.90 19.25 -9.43
C LEU A 184 -9.34 18.73 -9.15
N LEU A 185 -10.33 19.63 -9.14
CA LEU A 185 -11.72 19.23 -8.95
C LEU A 185 -12.23 18.41 -10.15
N LYS A 186 -11.82 18.78 -11.38
CA LYS A 186 -12.15 17.99 -12.58
C LYS A 186 -11.55 16.59 -12.52
N LEU A 187 -10.32 16.44 -12.01
CA LEU A 187 -9.66 15.13 -11.85
C LEU A 187 -10.51 14.21 -10.96
N PHE A 188 -10.98 14.71 -9.80
CA PHE A 188 -11.86 13.93 -8.92
C PHE A 188 -13.19 13.58 -9.59
N SER A 189 -13.80 14.54 -10.30
CA SER A 189 -15.05 14.31 -11.04
C SER A 189 -14.85 13.24 -12.13
N GLU A 190 -13.74 13.27 -12.85
CA GLU A 190 -13.44 12.31 -13.90
C GLU A 190 -13.11 10.93 -13.35
N ALA A 191 -12.39 10.85 -12.24
CA ALA A 191 -12.11 9.60 -11.53
C ALA A 191 -13.39 8.94 -11.02
N LEU A 192 -14.36 9.72 -10.49
CA LEU A 192 -15.67 9.21 -10.06
C LEU A 192 -16.54 8.75 -11.24
N ARG A 193 -16.37 9.35 -12.42
CA ARG A 193 -17.14 9.03 -13.63
C ARG A 193 -16.60 7.77 -14.34
N THR A 194 -15.31 7.53 -14.23
CA THR A 194 -14.64 6.41 -14.94
C THR A 194 -14.55 5.14 -14.10
N GLY A 195 -14.82 5.22 -12.77
CA GLY A 195 -14.87 4.09 -11.83
C GLY A 195 -13.56 3.85 -11.17
#